data_80d21e16e4d43f1331ad23113f99f08b
#
_entry.id   80d21e16e4d43f1331ad23113f99f08b
#
_cell.length_a   1.000
_cell.length_b   1.000
_cell.length_c   1.000
_cell.angle_alpha   90.00
_cell.angle_beta   90.00
_cell.angle_gamma   90.00
#
_symmetry.space_group_name_H-M   'P 1'
#
loop_
_entity.id
_entity.type
_entity.pdbx_description
1 polymer ?
#
loop_
_entity_poly.entity_id
_entity_poly.type
_entity_poly.pdbx_seq_one_letter_code
_entity_poly.pdbx_strand_id
1 'polypeptide(L)'
;MSELLSLSGVSFNAGGRQILNDVSLSVSAGEVVSLIGPNGAGKSTLLGVIAGDIAPSSGEILLDGAPLGSIPARQMARQRAMLLQKLNVAFSYTVHEVVQMGRTPWKGTERAEEDDAVVASMMERTSVTHLSDRDITTLSGGESGRAHLARVFAQQTPRILFDEPTAALDITHQEQTLRVSRELAAEGAAVLTVLHDLDVAAAYSDRMVLLRGGEVVASGTPEQVCSAELLSEVYQHPIEVLRHPVTNRLLILPER
;
A
#
# COMPACT_ATOMS: atom_id res chain seq x y z
N MET A 1 -11.01 -1.65 -17.52
CA MET A 1 -9.67 -1.49 -16.91
C MET A 1 -9.05 -2.88 -16.86
N SER A 2 -7.75 -3.02 -17.15
CA SER A 2 -7.07 -4.32 -17.06
C SER A 2 -6.79 -4.64 -15.60
N GLU A 3 -7.08 -5.87 -15.20
CA GLU A 3 -6.75 -6.38 -13.87
C GLU A 3 -5.24 -6.67 -13.80
N LEU A 4 -4.53 -5.96 -12.92
CA LEU A 4 -3.08 -6.12 -12.76
C LEU A 4 -2.71 -7.14 -11.68
N LEU A 5 -3.60 -7.33 -10.70
CA LEU A 5 -3.43 -8.26 -9.59
C LEU A 5 -4.75 -8.97 -9.36
N SER A 6 -4.73 -10.29 -9.22
CA SER A 6 -5.90 -11.06 -8.77
C SER A 6 -5.51 -12.18 -7.80
N LEU A 7 -6.41 -12.39 -6.85
CA LEU A 7 -6.36 -13.45 -5.86
C LEU A 7 -7.64 -14.27 -5.96
N SER A 8 -7.52 -15.58 -5.95
CA SER A 8 -8.65 -16.51 -5.98
C SER A 8 -8.49 -17.57 -4.89
N GLY A 9 -9.39 -17.55 -3.89
CA GLY A 9 -9.46 -18.56 -2.84
C GLY A 9 -8.22 -18.66 -1.95
N VAL A 10 -7.52 -17.54 -1.75
CA VAL A 10 -6.24 -17.52 -1.03
C VAL A 10 -6.44 -17.76 0.46
N SER A 11 -5.80 -18.80 0.98
CA SER A 11 -5.75 -19.08 2.41
C SER A 11 -4.32 -19.18 2.91
N PHE A 12 -4.10 -18.85 4.19
CA PHE A 12 -2.80 -18.97 4.83
C PHE A 12 -2.93 -19.44 6.28
N ASN A 13 -2.11 -20.43 6.64
CA ASN A 13 -2.03 -20.98 7.98
C ASN A 13 -0.63 -20.79 8.56
N ALA A 14 -0.54 -20.34 9.80
CA ALA A 14 0.69 -20.21 10.55
C ALA A 14 0.53 -20.75 11.98
N GLY A 15 1.46 -21.55 12.44
CA GLY A 15 1.44 -22.09 13.81
C GLY A 15 0.17 -22.85 14.19
N GLY A 16 -0.46 -23.55 13.23
CA GLY A 16 -1.73 -24.25 13.43
C GLY A 16 -2.97 -23.35 13.46
N ARG A 17 -2.81 -22.04 13.23
CA ARG A 17 -3.91 -21.07 13.17
C ARG A 17 -4.13 -20.60 11.74
N GLN A 18 -5.38 -20.58 11.30
CA GLN A 18 -5.77 -19.94 10.04
C GLN A 18 -5.74 -18.42 10.20
N ILE A 19 -4.93 -17.76 9.37
CA ILE A 19 -4.77 -16.30 9.35
C ILE A 19 -5.55 -15.67 8.20
N LEU A 20 -5.57 -16.35 7.04
CA LEU A 20 -6.38 -15.97 5.90
C LEU A 20 -7.25 -17.16 5.49
N ASN A 21 -8.51 -16.91 5.15
CA ASN A 21 -9.49 -17.91 4.78
C ASN A 21 -10.24 -17.50 3.52
N ASP A 22 -10.00 -18.20 2.42
CA ASP A 22 -10.71 -18.07 1.14
C ASP A 22 -10.79 -16.64 0.60
N VAL A 23 -9.69 -15.89 0.70
CA VAL A 23 -9.62 -14.49 0.29
C VAL A 23 -9.54 -14.39 -1.22
N SER A 24 -10.51 -13.69 -1.82
CA SER A 24 -10.55 -13.36 -3.24
C SER A 24 -10.70 -11.85 -3.41
N LEU A 25 -9.79 -11.25 -4.19
CA LEU A 25 -9.84 -9.83 -4.55
C LEU A 25 -9.03 -9.58 -5.82
N SER A 26 -9.27 -8.46 -6.47
CA SER A 26 -8.47 -7.99 -7.60
C SER A 26 -8.11 -6.51 -7.44
N VAL A 27 -7.09 -6.04 -8.15
CA VAL A 27 -6.75 -4.62 -8.25
C VAL A 27 -6.46 -4.31 -9.71
N SER A 28 -7.13 -3.29 -10.24
CA SER A 28 -7.01 -2.87 -11.63
C SER A 28 -5.97 -1.77 -11.82
N ALA A 29 -5.50 -1.62 -13.06
CA ALA A 29 -4.73 -0.45 -13.46
C ALA A 29 -5.52 0.85 -13.19
N GLY A 30 -4.86 1.82 -12.60
CA GLY A 30 -5.49 3.11 -12.28
C GLY A 30 -6.35 3.12 -11.03
N GLU A 31 -6.32 2.05 -10.23
CA GLU A 31 -7.16 1.90 -9.04
C GLU A 31 -6.34 2.02 -7.76
N VAL A 32 -6.88 2.74 -6.78
CA VAL A 32 -6.42 2.73 -5.38
C VAL A 32 -7.39 1.90 -4.55
N VAL A 33 -6.90 0.79 -4.00
CA VAL A 33 -7.66 -0.11 -3.12
C VAL A 33 -7.11 -0.05 -1.71
N SER A 34 -7.97 0.23 -0.72
CA SER A 34 -7.57 0.18 0.69
C SER A 34 -8.05 -1.10 1.36
N LEU A 35 -7.13 -1.79 2.03
CA LEU A 35 -7.42 -2.87 2.96
C LEU A 35 -7.68 -2.27 4.35
N ILE A 36 -8.87 -2.45 4.86
CA ILE A 36 -9.28 -1.98 6.19
C ILE A 36 -9.76 -3.14 7.05
N GLY A 37 -9.92 -2.91 8.34
CA GLY A 37 -10.37 -3.91 9.30
C GLY A 37 -9.61 -3.82 10.63
N PRO A 38 -10.10 -4.46 11.69
CA PRO A 38 -9.49 -4.41 13.02
C PRO A 38 -8.07 -4.99 13.04
N ASN A 39 -7.35 -4.75 14.15
CA ASN A 39 -6.05 -5.36 14.36
C ASN A 39 -6.18 -6.90 14.43
N GLY A 40 -5.25 -7.59 13.77
CA GLY A 40 -5.30 -9.05 13.67
C GLY A 40 -6.28 -9.60 12.61
N ALA A 41 -6.91 -8.75 11.79
CA ALA A 41 -7.78 -9.19 10.70
C ALA A 41 -7.06 -9.90 9.54
N GLY A 42 -5.72 -9.88 9.51
CA GLY A 42 -4.93 -10.53 8.46
C GLY A 42 -4.39 -9.58 7.38
N LYS A 43 -4.58 -8.26 7.50
CA LYS A 43 -4.23 -7.27 6.47
C LYS A 43 -2.75 -7.32 6.03
N SER A 44 -1.80 -7.20 6.97
CA SER A 44 -0.36 -7.27 6.65
C SER A 44 0.07 -8.64 6.17
N THR A 45 -0.58 -9.72 6.66
CA THR A 45 -0.35 -11.08 6.16
C THR A 45 -0.82 -11.19 4.71
N LEU A 46 -2.01 -10.69 4.38
CA LEU A 46 -2.52 -10.67 3.02
C LEU A 46 -1.59 -9.87 2.10
N LEU A 47 -1.13 -8.70 2.56
CA LEU A 47 -0.19 -7.89 1.81
C LEU A 47 1.14 -8.63 1.57
N GLY A 48 1.68 -9.34 2.58
CA GLY A 48 2.89 -10.16 2.45
C GLY A 48 2.71 -11.35 1.50
N VAL A 49 1.51 -11.96 1.46
CA VAL A 49 1.18 -13.02 0.51
C VAL A 49 1.11 -12.45 -0.92
N ILE A 50 0.47 -11.30 -1.12
CA ILE A 50 0.43 -10.57 -2.41
C ILE A 50 1.84 -10.15 -2.85
N ALA A 51 2.66 -9.74 -1.90
CA ALA A 51 4.04 -9.41 -2.17
C ALA A 51 4.90 -10.60 -2.59
N GLY A 52 4.46 -11.84 -2.34
CA GLY A 52 5.25 -13.05 -2.59
C GLY A 52 6.29 -13.33 -1.50
N ASP A 53 6.24 -12.61 -0.39
CA ASP A 53 7.14 -12.81 0.76
C ASP A 53 6.65 -13.96 1.65
N ILE A 54 5.35 -14.27 1.55
CA ILE A 54 4.67 -15.37 2.26
C ILE A 54 3.99 -16.24 1.20
N ALA A 55 4.30 -17.54 1.20
CA ALA A 55 3.62 -18.49 0.34
C ALA A 55 2.22 -18.82 0.90
N PRO A 56 1.13 -18.71 0.10
CA PRO A 56 -0.19 -19.13 0.55
C PRO A 56 -0.26 -20.63 0.80
N SER A 57 -1.14 -21.06 1.70
CA SER A 57 -1.41 -22.49 1.94
C SER A 57 -2.29 -23.11 0.85
N SER A 58 -3.17 -22.30 0.24
CA SER A 58 -4.01 -22.66 -0.90
C SER A 58 -4.47 -21.41 -1.66
N GLY A 59 -5.08 -21.61 -2.81
CA GLY A 59 -5.51 -20.53 -3.70
C GLY A 59 -4.42 -20.11 -4.68
N GLU A 60 -4.74 -19.12 -5.51
CA GLU A 60 -3.86 -18.64 -6.56
C GLU A 60 -3.75 -17.12 -6.55
N ILE A 61 -2.56 -16.62 -6.91
CA ILE A 61 -2.30 -15.19 -7.10
C ILE A 61 -1.70 -15.00 -8.48
N LEU A 62 -2.31 -14.12 -9.25
CA LEU A 62 -1.86 -13.79 -10.60
C LEU A 62 -1.42 -12.32 -10.67
N LEU A 63 -0.32 -12.06 -11.35
CA LEU A 63 0.12 -10.74 -11.80
C LEU A 63 0.07 -10.72 -13.33
N ASP A 64 -0.75 -9.85 -13.92
CA ASP A 64 -1.02 -9.82 -15.39
C ASP A 64 -1.37 -11.20 -15.94
N GLY A 65 -2.13 -12.00 -15.19
CA GLY A 65 -2.51 -13.36 -15.56
C GLY A 65 -1.41 -14.43 -15.40
N ALA A 66 -0.19 -14.05 -14.96
CA ALA A 66 0.88 -15.01 -14.67
C ALA A 66 0.90 -15.37 -13.18
N PRO A 67 1.02 -16.67 -12.83
CA PRO A 67 1.12 -17.08 -11.43
C PRO A 67 2.30 -16.43 -10.70
N LEU A 68 2.05 -15.83 -9.53
CA LEU A 68 3.05 -15.09 -8.75
C LEU A 68 4.32 -15.91 -8.52
N GLY A 69 4.18 -17.19 -8.15
CA GLY A 69 5.29 -18.09 -7.86
C GLY A 69 6.15 -18.47 -9.08
N SER A 70 5.70 -18.18 -10.31
CA SER A 70 6.46 -18.42 -11.53
C SER A 70 7.38 -17.27 -11.93
N ILE A 71 7.28 -16.12 -11.29
CA ILE A 71 7.98 -14.90 -11.66
C ILE A 71 9.34 -14.84 -10.94
N PRO A 72 10.47 -14.78 -11.69
CA PRO A 72 11.79 -14.64 -11.08
C PRO A 72 11.93 -13.35 -10.26
N ALA A 73 12.69 -13.38 -9.15
CA ALA A 73 12.81 -12.26 -8.20
C ALA A 73 13.17 -10.91 -8.86
N ARG A 74 14.10 -10.89 -9.82
CA ARG A 74 14.46 -9.66 -10.55
C ARG A 74 13.30 -9.11 -11.38
N GLN A 75 12.52 -9.99 -11.99
CA GLN A 75 11.34 -9.61 -12.76
C GLN A 75 10.23 -9.14 -11.81
N MET A 76 10.04 -9.84 -10.68
CA MET A 76 9.11 -9.43 -9.62
C MET A 76 9.40 -8.01 -9.14
N ALA A 77 10.67 -7.64 -8.91
CA ALA A 77 11.08 -6.31 -8.51
C ALA A 77 10.78 -5.21 -9.56
N ARG A 78 10.52 -5.58 -10.82
CA ARG A 78 10.03 -4.67 -11.87
C ARG A 78 8.51 -4.63 -11.97
N GLN A 79 7.84 -5.57 -11.34
CA GLN A 79 6.38 -5.71 -11.38
C GLN A 79 5.70 -5.11 -10.16
N ARG A 80 6.36 -5.06 -9.02
CA ARG A 80 5.82 -4.48 -7.79
C ARG A 80 6.87 -3.75 -6.97
N ALA A 81 6.46 -2.67 -6.31
CA ALA A 81 7.18 -2.02 -5.24
C ALA A 81 6.40 -2.16 -3.94
N MET A 82 7.11 -2.24 -2.80
CA MET A 82 6.47 -2.37 -1.50
C MET A 82 7.15 -1.49 -0.46
N LEU A 83 6.32 -0.82 0.34
CA LEU A 83 6.71 -0.17 1.59
C LEU A 83 6.22 -1.02 2.77
N LEU A 84 7.17 -1.49 3.58
CA LEU A 84 6.87 -2.21 4.83
C LEU A 84 6.66 -1.22 5.98
N GLN A 85 5.83 -1.57 6.94
CA GLN A 85 5.56 -0.78 8.15
C GLN A 85 6.83 -0.46 8.96
N LYS A 86 7.78 -1.41 9.04
CA LYS A 86 9.05 -1.24 9.76
C LYS A 86 10.20 -1.33 8.78
N LEU A 87 10.94 -0.24 8.68
CA LEU A 87 12.16 -0.14 7.89
C LEU A 87 13.33 0.07 8.84
N ASN A 88 14.09 -0.99 9.09
CA ASN A 88 15.34 -0.89 9.82
C ASN A 88 16.49 -0.74 8.83
N VAL A 89 17.05 0.45 8.72
CA VAL A 89 18.31 0.67 7.98
C VAL A 89 19.46 0.45 8.95
N ALA A 90 20.21 -0.63 8.74
CA ALA A 90 21.35 -0.99 9.59
C ALA A 90 22.67 -0.32 9.17
N PHE A 91 22.67 0.40 8.05
CA PHE A 91 23.87 0.99 7.45
C PHE A 91 23.66 2.48 7.18
N SER A 92 24.75 3.23 7.23
CA SER A 92 24.83 4.66 6.91
C SER A 92 24.80 4.85 5.40
N TYR A 93 23.67 5.34 4.89
CA TYR A 93 23.48 5.76 3.49
C TYR A 93 22.90 7.16 3.47
N THR A 94 23.24 7.95 2.45
CA THR A 94 22.57 9.22 2.20
C THR A 94 21.13 8.98 1.74
N VAL A 95 20.25 9.97 1.94
CA VAL A 95 18.87 9.90 1.43
C VAL A 95 18.85 9.65 -0.07
N HIS A 96 19.72 10.33 -0.83
CA HIS A 96 19.88 10.12 -2.27
C HIS A 96 20.18 8.66 -2.62
N GLU A 97 21.16 8.06 -1.95
CA GLU A 97 21.53 6.64 -2.17
C GLU A 97 20.35 5.70 -1.85
N VAL A 98 19.62 5.96 -0.77
CA VAL A 98 18.42 5.17 -0.42
C VAL A 98 17.37 5.26 -1.51
N VAL A 99 17.09 6.45 -2.04
CA VAL A 99 16.11 6.62 -3.13
C VAL A 99 16.59 5.93 -4.40
N GLN A 100 17.90 6.07 -4.72
CA GLN A 100 18.53 5.42 -5.88
C GLN A 100 18.47 3.89 -5.81
N MET A 101 18.43 3.27 -4.62
CA MET A 101 18.21 1.82 -4.48
C MET A 101 16.90 1.36 -5.13
N GLY A 102 15.87 2.23 -5.21
CA GLY A 102 14.63 1.96 -5.95
C GLY A 102 14.86 1.67 -7.43
N ARG A 103 15.94 2.19 -8.01
CA ARG A 103 16.29 1.98 -9.42
C ARG A 103 17.08 0.68 -9.69
N THR A 104 17.50 -0.03 -8.62
CA THR A 104 18.28 -1.27 -8.73
C THR A 104 17.69 -2.32 -9.69
N PRO A 105 16.37 -2.57 -9.76
CA PRO A 105 15.77 -3.53 -10.70
C PRO A 105 16.04 -3.17 -12.18
N TRP A 106 16.24 -1.90 -12.49
CA TRP A 106 16.38 -1.37 -13.85
C TRP A 106 17.83 -1.33 -14.35
N LYS A 107 18.82 -1.61 -13.48
CA LYS A 107 20.25 -1.64 -13.87
C LYS A 107 20.47 -2.56 -15.08
N GLY A 108 21.16 -2.00 -16.11
CA GLY A 108 21.43 -2.71 -17.36
C GLY A 108 20.23 -2.82 -18.31
N THR A 109 19.25 -1.95 -18.17
CA THR A 109 18.15 -1.74 -19.12
C THR A 109 18.18 -0.30 -19.62
N GLU A 110 17.48 -0.01 -20.72
CA GLU A 110 17.33 1.35 -21.26
C GLU A 110 16.73 2.33 -20.22
N ARG A 111 15.89 1.84 -19.30
CA ARG A 111 15.32 2.65 -18.22
C ARG A 111 16.34 3.16 -17.20
N ALA A 112 17.55 2.61 -17.18
CA ALA A 112 18.60 3.10 -16.29
C ALA A 112 19.15 4.48 -16.72
N GLU A 113 18.94 4.89 -17.97
CA GLU A 113 19.34 6.21 -18.47
C GLU A 113 18.53 7.35 -17.82
N GLU A 114 17.34 7.03 -17.28
CA GLU A 114 16.45 7.98 -16.63
C GLU A 114 16.65 8.01 -15.09
N ASP A 115 17.54 7.19 -14.52
CA ASP A 115 17.61 6.97 -13.06
C ASP A 115 17.80 8.27 -12.27
N ASP A 116 18.69 9.16 -12.67
CA ASP A 116 18.95 10.42 -11.95
C ASP A 116 17.71 11.36 -12.00
N ALA A 117 17.04 11.44 -13.14
CA ALA A 117 15.85 12.26 -13.29
C ALA A 117 14.68 11.72 -12.46
N VAL A 118 14.50 10.40 -12.45
CA VAL A 118 13.47 9.73 -11.64
C VAL A 118 13.73 9.92 -10.16
N VAL A 119 14.95 9.72 -9.69
CA VAL A 119 15.36 9.91 -8.30
C VAL A 119 15.08 11.36 -7.86
N ALA A 120 15.53 12.35 -8.63
CA ALA A 120 15.31 13.75 -8.31
C ALA A 120 13.80 14.09 -8.24
N SER A 121 13.02 13.64 -9.21
CA SER A 121 11.56 13.85 -9.25
C SER A 121 10.86 13.23 -8.03
N MET A 122 11.19 12.00 -7.65
CA MET A 122 10.55 11.34 -6.51
C MET A 122 10.96 11.97 -5.18
N MET A 123 12.21 12.43 -5.05
CA MET A 123 12.65 13.21 -3.88
C MET A 123 11.89 14.54 -3.74
N GLU A 124 11.61 15.22 -4.84
CA GLU A 124 10.81 16.44 -4.84
C GLU A 124 9.35 16.16 -4.45
N ARG A 125 8.71 15.16 -5.09
CA ARG A 125 7.30 14.76 -4.81
C ARG A 125 7.08 14.34 -3.35
N THR A 126 8.11 13.85 -2.67
CA THR A 126 8.05 13.44 -1.25
C THR A 126 8.69 14.45 -0.28
N SER A 127 9.09 15.64 -0.78
CA SER A 127 9.68 16.72 0.01
C SER A 127 10.92 16.31 0.81
N VAL A 128 11.84 15.54 0.20
CA VAL A 128 13.11 15.11 0.83
C VAL A 128 14.36 15.60 0.11
N THR A 129 14.24 16.42 -0.94
CA THR A 129 15.38 16.94 -1.71
C THR A 129 16.39 17.67 -0.83
N HIS A 130 15.93 18.46 0.13
CA HIS A 130 16.78 19.22 1.07
C HIS A 130 17.55 18.30 2.06
N LEU A 131 17.24 17.01 2.10
CA LEU A 131 17.90 15.99 2.92
C LEU A 131 18.84 15.10 2.14
N SER A 132 19.06 15.36 0.84
CA SER A 132 19.77 14.51 -0.12
C SER A 132 21.05 13.90 0.43
N ASP A 133 21.90 14.72 1.02
CA ASP A 133 23.23 14.33 1.50
C ASP A 133 23.25 13.91 2.98
N ARG A 134 22.09 13.93 3.65
CA ARG A 134 22.00 13.51 5.04
C ARG A 134 21.96 12.00 5.16
N ASP A 135 22.60 11.50 6.22
CA ASP A 135 22.53 10.10 6.61
C ASP A 135 21.10 9.74 7.05
N ILE A 136 20.52 8.70 6.43
CA ILE A 136 19.15 8.22 6.70
C ILE A 136 18.96 7.86 8.18
N THR A 137 20.01 7.40 8.87
CA THR A 137 19.95 7.00 10.28
C THR A 137 19.84 8.19 11.25
N THR A 138 20.13 9.41 10.76
CA THR A 138 20.05 10.66 11.55
C THR A 138 18.72 11.39 11.41
N LEU A 139 17.84 10.88 10.55
CA LEU A 139 16.56 11.50 10.26
C LEU A 139 15.51 11.19 11.34
N SER A 140 14.53 12.09 11.48
CA SER A 140 13.31 11.80 12.21
C SER A 140 12.52 10.67 11.53
N GLY A 141 11.62 10.02 12.28
CA GLY A 141 10.78 8.95 11.72
C GLY A 141 9.98 9.39 10.48
N GLY A 142 9.45 10.61 10.49
CA GLY A 142 8.72 11.16 9.35
C GLY A 142 9.61 11.45 8.13
N GLU A 143 10.81 12.04 8.34
CA GLU A 143 11.77 12.27 7.26
C GLU A 143 12.26 10.95 6.63
N SER A 144 12.60 9.97 7.47
CA SER A 144 12.98 8.62 7.03
C SER A 144 11.85 7.92 6.28
N GLY A 145 10.61 8.01 6.78
CA GLY A 145 9.42 7.48 6.10
C GLY A 145 9.25 8.05 4.70
N ARG A 146 9.38 9.37 4.53
CA ARG A 146 9.30 10.02 3.21
C ARG A 146 10.44 9.63 2.26
N ALA A 147 11.67 9.46 2.78
CA ALA A 147 12.79 8.98 1.97
C ALA A 147 12.54 7.55 1.45
N HIS A 148 11.97 6.67 2.29
CA HIS A 148 11.58 5.33 1.87
C HIS A 148 10.40 5.32 0.89
N LEU A 149 9.44 6.25 1.04
CA LEU A 149 8.38 6.46 0.04
C LEU A 149 8.98 6.88 -1.30
N ALA A 150 9.91 7.85 -1.30
CA ALA A 150 10.63 8.24 -2.52
C ALA A 150 11.31 7.04 -3.20
N ARG A 151 11.96 6.16 -2.42
CA ARG A 151 12.57 4.92 -2.92
C ARG A 151 11.55 3.99 -3.57
N VAL A 152 10.37 3.80 -2.95
CA VAL A 152 9.30 2.96 -3.50
C VAL A 152 8.76 3.55 -4.79
N PHE A 153 8.51 4.86 -4.82
CA PHE A 153 8.02 5.54 -6.02
C PHE A 153 9.07 5.56 -7.14
N ALA A 154 10.37 5.72 -6.82
CA ALA A 154 11.45 5.68 -7.78
C ALA A 154 11.57 4.32 -8.49
N GLN A 155 11.04 3.25 -7.91
CA GLN A 155 11.02 1.94 -8.55
C GLN A 155 10.14 1.90 -9.81
N GLN A 156 9.13 2.79 -9.94
CA GLN A 156 8.23 2.93 -11.10
C GLN A 156 7.67 1.60 -11.58
N THR A 157 7.04 0.89 -10.69
CA THR A 157 6.40 -0.39 -10.99
C THR A 157 4.90 -0.23 -11.26
N PRO A 158 4.29 -1.12 -12.04
CA PRO A 158 2.85 -1.09 -12.29
C PRO A 158 2.00 -1.39 -11.04
N ARG A 159 2.61 -1.90 -9.95
CA ARG A 159 1.91 -2.19 -8.69
C ARG A 159 2.67 -1.63 -7.52
N ILE A 160 1.95 -0.96 -6.62
CA ILE A 160 2.50 -0.36 -5.41
C ILE A 160 1.73 -0.90 -4.21
N LEU A 161 2.46 -1.50 -3.27
CA LEU A 161 1.91 -2.09 -2.06
C LEU A 161 2.37 -1.29 -0.85
N PHE A 162 1.44 -0.88 0.01
CA PHE A 162 1.74 -0.12 1.21
C PHE A 162 1.19 -0.79 2.46
N ASP A 163 2.06 -1.03 3.44
CA ASP A 163 1.68 -1.43 4.78
C ASP A 163 1.78 -0.22 5.71
N GLU A 164 0.66 0.48 5.92
CA GLU A 164 0.52 1.66 6.78
C GLU A 164 1.50 2.81 6.40
N PRO A 165 1.45 3.33 5.20
CA PRO A 165 2.45 4.29 4.69
C PRO A 165 2.44 5.64 5.42
N THR A 166 1.41 5.90 6.22
CA THR A 166 1.16 7.20 6.88
C THR A 166 1.32 7.17 8.39
N ALA A 167 1.57 6.00 9.01
CA ALA A 167 1.53 5.82 10.46
C ALA A 167 2.51 6.71 11.28
N ALA A 168 3.63 7.12 10.67
CA ALA A 168 4.64 7.96 11.32
C ALA A 168 4.69 9.40 10.77
N LEU A 169 3.72 9.79 9.94
CA LEU A 169 3.70 11.08 9.27
C LEU A 169 2.72 12.05 9.96
N ASP A 170 3.06 13.33 9.96
CA ASP A 170 2.11 14.38 10.27
C ASP A 170 1.06 14.55 9.15
N ILE A 171 0.01 15.31 9.44
CA ILE A 171 -1.13 15.49 8.51
C ILE A 171 -0.68 15.97 7.13
N THR A 172 0.25 16.93 7.05
CA THR A 172 0.71 17.50 5.79
C THR A 172 1.37 16.45 4.90
N HIS A 173 2.24 15.63 5.49
CA HIS A 173 2.98 14.61 4.77
C HIS A 173 2.13 13.36 4.51
N GLN A 174 1.16 13.04 5.39
CA GLN A 174 0.15 12.03 5.14
C GLN A 174 -0.66 12.36 3.88
N GLU A 175 -1.22 13.57 3.81
CA GLU A 175 -1.98 14.05 2.66
C GLU A 175 -1.14 14.04 1.38
N GLN A 176 0.13 14.48 1.45
CA GLN A 176 1.06 14.45 0.32
C GLN A 176 1.30 13.02 -0.18
N THR A 177 1.55 12.06 0.72
CA THR A 177 1.77 10.66 0.37
C THR A 177 0.58 10.05 -0.37
N LEU A 178 -0.62 10.29 0.15
CA LEU A 178 -1.85 9.78 -0.45
C LEU A 178 -2.17 10.44 -1.79
N ARG A 179 -1.88 11.75 -1.92
CA ARG A 179 -2.00 12.46 -3.19
C ARG A 179 -1.07 11.88 -4.25
N VAL A 180 0.22 11.70 -3.93
CA VAL A 180 1.18 11.08 -4.85
C VAL A 180 0.73 9.66 -5.24
N SER A 181 0.18 8.89 -4.30
CA SER A 181 -0.37 7.56 -4.59
C SER A 181 -1.54 7.63 -5.59
N ARG A 182 -2.43 8.61 -5.44
CA ARG A 182 -3.53 8.87 -6.40
C ARG A 182 -3.02 9.30 -7.78
N GLU A 183 -2.00 10.15 -7.82
CA GLU A 183 -1.36 10.59 -9.07
C GLU A 183 -0.74 9.41 -9.82
N LEU A 184 0.00 8.54 -9.12
CA LEU A 184 0.59 7.32 -9.70
C LEU A 184 -0.49 6.33 -10.19
N ALA A 185 -1.61 6.22 -9.47
CA ALA A 185 -2.74 5.45 -9.95
C ALA A 185 -3.32 6.08 -11.23
N ALA A 186 -3.51 7.39 -11.28
CA ALA A 186 -3.98 8.07 -12.50
C ALA A 186 -3.01 7.90 -13.69
N GLU A 187 -1.72 7.70 -13.42
CA GLU A 187 -0.69 7.34 -14.41
C GLU A 187 -0.75 5.84 -14.82
N GLY A 188 -1.64 5.04 -14.22
CA GLY A 188 -1.91 3.64 -14.57
C GLY A 188 -1.40 2.60 -13.58
N ALA A 189 -0.79 2.99 -12.45
CA ALA A 189 -0.40 2.03 -11.43
C ALA A 189 -1.62 1.47 -10.67
N ALA A 190 -1.53 0.21 -10.22
CA ALA A 190 -2.45 -0.38 -9.25
C ALA A 190 -1.87 -0.14 -7.84
N VAL A 191 -2.60 0.53 -6.97
CA VAL A 191 -2.17 0.82 -5.61
C VAL A 191 -3.01 0.04 -4.62
N LEU A 192 -2.37 -0.79 -3.80
CA LEU A 192 -3.00 -1.50 -2.69
C LEU A 192 -2.38 -1.01 -1.38
N THR A 193 -3.19 -0.46 -0.50
CA THR A 193 -2.71 0.13 0.75
C THR A 193 -3.45 -0.41 1.96
N VAL A 194 -2.74 -0.69 3.04
CA VAL A 194 -3.34 -0.94 4.36
C VAL A 194 -3.46 0.41 5.06
N LEU A 195 -4.66 0.78 5.47
CA LEU A 195 -4.93 2.00 6.23
C LEU A 195 -5.73 1.67 7.50
N HIS A 196 -5.43 2.40 8.59
CA HIS A 196 -6.18 2.30 9.84
C HIS A 196 -7.24 3.39 9.99
N ASP A 197 -6.98 4.56 9.43
CA ASP A 197 -7.91 5.68 9.44
C ASP A 197 -8.97 5.48 8.35
N LEU A 198 -10.22 5.28 8.78
CA LEU A 198 -11.33 4.99 7.89
C LEU A 198 -11.73 6.21 7.06
N ASP A 199 -11.63 7.43 7.63
CA ASP A 199 -11.91 8.67 6.90
C ASP A 199 -10.92 8.88 5.78
N VAL A 200 -9.64 8.64 6.07
CA VAL A 200 -8.55 8.71 5.10
C VAL A 200 -8.72 7.64 4.02
N ALA A 201 -9.01 6.39 4.40
CA ALA A 201 -9.27 5.32 3.45
C ALA A 201 -10.45 5.66 2.52
N ALA A 202 -11.56 6.16 3.08
CA ALA A 202 -12.72 6.55 2.30
C ALA A 202 -12.46 7.74 1.37
N ALA A 203 -11.58 8.68 1.77
CA ALA A 203 -11.28 9.87 0.97
C ALA A 203 -10.35 9.61 -0.22
N TYR A 204 -9.46 8.61 -0.11
CA TYR A 204 -8.38 8.40 -1.06
C TYR A 204 -8.50 7.12 -1.90
N SER A 205 -9.44 6.23 -1.60
CA SER A 205 -9.62 4.98 -2.32
C SER A 205 -10.75 5.04 -3.35
N ASP A 206 -10.56 4.35 -4.45
CA ASP A 206 -11.63 4.05 -5.40
C ASP A 206 -12.47 2.88 -4.90
N ARG A 207 -11.82 1.94 -4.19
CA ARG A 207 -12.46 0.78 -3.58
C ARG A 207 -11.82 0.45 -2.23
N MET A 208 -12.64 -0.04 -1.31
CA MET A 208 -12.23 -0.52 -0.01
C MET A 208 -12.54 -2.01 0.11
N VAL A 209 -11.66 -2.73 0.80
CA VAL A 209 -11.83 -4.16 1.14
C VAL A 209 -11.75 -4.29 2.65
N LEU A 210 -12.85 -4.68 3.26
CA LEU A 210 -12.97 -4.84 4.70
C LEU A 210 -12.69 -6.29 5.10
N LEU A 211 -11.64 -6.50 5.90
CA LEU A 211 -11.26 -7.80 6.43
C LEU A 211 -11.68 -7.94 7.90
N ARG A 212 -12.14 -9.13 8.25
CA ARG A 212 -12.39 -9.56 9.63
C ARG A 212 -12.04 -11.03 9.77
N GLY A 213 -11.19 -11.38 10.74
CA GLY A 213 -10.82 -12.76 11.03
C GLY A 213 -10.21 -13.55 9.86
N GLY A 214 -9.51 -12.88 8.95
CA GLY A 214 -8.89 -13.50 7.78
C GLY A 214 -9.79 -13.61 6.54
N GLU A 215 -11.02 -13.11 6.60
CA GLU A 215 -12.00 -13.16 5.50
C GLU A 215 -12.34 -11.76 4.99
N VAL A 216 -12.72 -11.66 3.72
CA VAL A 216 -13.28 -10.43 3.15
C VAL A 216 -14.77 -10.39 3.47
N VAL A 217 -15.18 -9.45 4.33
CA VAL A 217 -16.58 -9.29 4.71
C VAL A 217 -17.32 -8.28 3.83
N ALA A 218 -16.61 -7.36 3.21
CA ALA A 218 -17.16 -6.43 2.22
C ALA A 218 -16.08 -5.94 1.26
N SER A 219 -16.47 -5.67 0.02
CA SER A 219 -15.61 -5.02 -0.99
C SER A 219 -16.50 -4.17 -1.90
N GLY A 220 -16.12 -2.90 -2.10
CA GLY A 220 -16.90 -1.97 -2.92
C GLY A 220 -16.39 -0.54 -2.80
N THR A 221 -17.13 0.43 -3.33
CA THR A 221 -16.82 1.84 -3.12
C THR A 221 -16.86 2.20 -1.64
N PRO A 222 -16.22 3.31 -1.22
CA PRO A 222 -16.32 3.76 0.18
C PRO A 222 -17.75 3.82 0.69
N GLU A 223 -18.71 4.28 -0.11
CA GLU A 223 -20.14 4.35 0.26
C GLU A 223 -20.78 2.99 0.48
N GLN A 224 -20.33 1.97 -0.25
CA GLN A 224 -20.87 0.61 -0.11
C GLN A 224 -20.31 -0.12 1.11
N VAL A 225 -19.05 0.15 1.46
CA VAL A 225 -18.35 -0.53 2.55
C VAL A 225 -18.51 0.19 3.89
N CYS A 226 -18.58 1.53 3.89
CA CYS A 226 -18.68 2.33 5.10
C CYS A 226 -20.14 2.54 5.51
N SER A 227 -20.86 1.47 5.86
CA SER A 227 -22.15 1.62 6.58
C SER A 227 -21.92 1.58 8.10
N ALA A 228 -22.74 2.33 8.85
CA ALA A 228 -22.65 2.37 10.31
C ALA A 228 -22.84 0.99 10.94
N GLU A 229 -23.79 0.21 10.43
CA GLU A 229 -24.11 -1.14 10.90
C GLU A 229 -22.92 -2.09 10.69
N LEU A 230 -22.38 -2.14 9.45
CA LEU A 230 -21.30 -3.04 9.10
C LEU A 230 -20.01 -2.70 9.86
N LEU A 231 -19.64 -1.42 9.91
CA LEU A 231 -18.45 -0.99 10.63
C LEU A 231 -18.59 -1.24 12.12
N SER A 232 -19.75 -0.93 12.73
CA SER A 232 -19.99 -1.20 14.16
C SER A 232 -19.89 -2.69 14.48
N GLU A 233 -20.43 -3.55 13.63
CA GLU A 233 -20.32 -5.01 13.80
C GLU A 233 -18.85 -5.48 13.70
N VAL A 234 -18.11 -5.03 12.68
CA VAL A 234 -16.75 -5.49 12.42
C VAL A 234 -15.77 -5.00 13.46
N TYR A 235 -15.87 -3.73 13.88
CA TYR A 235 -14.99 -3.12 14.87
C TYR A 235 -15.45 -3.36 16.32
N GLN A 236 -16.65 -3.95 16.50
CA GLN A 236 -17.24 -4.23 17.83
C GLN A 236 -17.35 -2.97 18.70
N HIS A 237 -17.66 -1.84 18.07
CA HIS A 237 -17.83 -0.54 18.69
C HIS A 237 -18.86 0.26 17.88
N PRO A 238 -19.80 0.98 18.52
CA PRO A 238 -20.74 1.84 17.80
C PRO A 238 -19.99 2.88 16.94
N ILE A 239 -20.31 2.93 15.67
CA ILE A 239 -19.72 3.86 14.69
C ILE A 239 -20.85 4.57 13.97
N GLU A 240 -20.78 5.89 13.91
CA GLU A 240 -21.63 6.73 13.09
C GLU A 240 -20.94 7.02 11.76
N VAL A 241 -21.72 7.01 10.68
CA VAL A 241 -21.28 7.40 9.34
C VAL A 241 -22.14 8.55 8.85
N LEU A 242 -21.50 9.70 8.71
CA LEU A 242 -22.14 10.95 8.32
C LEU A 242 -21.57 11.45 7.00
N ARG A 243 -22.23 12.43 6.39
CA ARG A 243 -21.69 13.16 5.26
C ARG A 243 -21.36 14.59 5.67
N HIS A 244 -20.13 15.02 5.34
CA HIS A 244 -19.73 16.39 5.58
C HIS A 244 -20.62 17.36 4.78
N PRO A 245 -21.26 18.37 5.43
CA PRO A 245 -22.31 19.17 4.81
C PRO A 245 -21.86 20.02 3.60
N VAL A 246 -20.57 20.33 3.51
CA VAL A 246 -20.00 21.15 2.43
C VAL A 246 -19.31 20.28 1.38
N THR A 247 -18.46 19.32 1.80
CA THR A 247 -17.63 18.54 0.87
C THR A 247 -18.26 17.22 0.44
N ASN A 248 -19.38 16.84 1.06
CA ASN A 248 -20.10 15.56 0.86
C ASN A 248 -19.22 14.30 1.11
N ARG A 249 -18.05 14.45 1.71
CA ARG A 249 -17.18 13.32 2.10
C ARG A 249 -17.79 12.54 3.24
N LEU A 250 -17.50 11.24 3.31
CA LEU A 250 -17.87 10.42 4.45
C LEU A 250 -17.06 10.87 5.67
N LEU A 251 -17.70 10.91 6.81
CA LEU A 251 -17.13 11.09 8.14
C LEU A 251 -17.49 9.85 8.96
N ILE A 252 -16.49 9.15 9.47
CA ILE A 252 -16.67 7.88 10.18
C ILE A 252 -16.21 8.10 11.63
N LEU A 253 -17.14 8.20 12.53
CA LEU A 253 -16.93 8.65 13.89
C LEU A 253 -17.25 7.53 14.89
N PRO A 254 -16.35 7.17 15.81
CA PRO A 254 -16.73 6.32 16.92
C PRO A 254 -17.66 7.07 17.89
N GLU A 255 -18.73 6.44 18.32
CA GLU A 255 -19.55 6.95 19.41
C GLU A 255 -18.73 7.05 20.71
N ARG A 256 -18.90 8.18 21.44
CA ARG A 256 -18.15 8.44 22.67
C ARG A 256 -19.08 8.69 23.85
#